data_958af72ef00dfa3b326a54b65d992d77
#
_entry.id   958af72ef00dfa3b326a54b65d992d77
#
_cell.length_a   1.000
_cell.length_b   1.000
_cell.length_c   1.000
_cell.angle_alpha   90.00
_cell.angle_beta   90.00
_cell.angle_gamma   90.00
#
_symmetry.space_group_name_H-M   'P 1'
#
loop_
_entity.id
_entity.type
_entity.pdbx_description
1 polymer ?
#
loop_
_entity_poly.entity_id
_entity_poly.type
_entity_poly.pdbx_seq_one_letter_code
_entity_poly.pdbx_strand_id
1 'polypeptide(L)'
;MRRRIVWNGTTMYDLLKTIDDPAALRRLERRQLQPLADELRAFVLDSVSQTGGHLSSNLGTVELTIALHYVFDTPADRIVWDVGHQTYPHKILTGRRDQMSTLRQLGGISGFPRRCESEYDTFGTAHSSTSISAALGMAVASQLKGEDRYAIAVIGDGAMTAGEAFEALNNAGVCEDIPLLVILNDNDMSISPPVGALNRYLARLMSGKFYATAKKGVERVLRHAPPMLELARKLEEHAKGMVVPATLFEEFGFNYIGPIDGHDLDSLIPTLQNIRGLRGPQFLHVVTKKGQGYKLAEADPVLYHGPGKFN
;
A
#
# COMPACT_ATOMS: atom_id res chain seq x y z
N MET A 1 9.68 -16.04 33.13
CA MET A 1 8.68 -17.01 32.57
C MET A 1 7.70 -16.23 31.71
N ARG A 2 7.82 -16.24 30.38
CA ARG A 2 6.91 -15.52 29.45
C ARG A 2 5.61 -16.32 29.36
N ARG A 3 4.47 -15.76 29.77
CA ARG A 3 3.15 -16.34 29.51
C ARG A 3 2.92 -16.37 28.00
N ARG A 4 2.90 -17.57 27.40
CA ARG A 4 2.41 -17.75 26.02
C ARG A 4 0.92 -17.39 26.01
N ILE A 5 0.57 -16.34 25.31
CA ILE A 5 -0.83 -16.00 25.02
C ILE A 5 -1.27 -17.01 23.96
N VAL A 6 -2.17 -17.90 24.33
CA VAL A 6 -2.77 -18.91 23.44
C VAL A 6 -4.13 -18.39 23.03
N TRP A 7 -4.32 -18.09 21.75
CA TRP A 7 -5.62 -17.88 21.14
C TRP A 7 -6.02 -19.16 20.42
N ASN A 8 -7.15 -19.76 20.80
CA ASN A 8 -7.77 -20.95 20.15
C ASN A 8 -6.82 -22.13 19.84
N GLY A 9 -5.88 -22.46 20.72
CA GLY A 9 -5.06 -23.66 20.58
C GLY A 9 -3.92 -23.62 19.57
N THR A 10 -3.75 -22.53 18.84
CA THR A 10 -2.65 -22.28 17.87
C THR A 10 -1.57 -21.43 18.52
N THR A 11 -0.29 -21.70 18.23
CA THR A 11 0.79 -20.84 18.68
C THR A 11 0.68 -19.49 17.95
N MET A 12 0.78 -18.40 18.69
CA MET A 12 0.69 -17.03 18.23
C MET A 12 1.74 -16.76 17.15
N TYR A 13 1.44 -16.69 15.86
CA TYR A 13 2.31 -16.47 14.70
C TYR A 13 2.77 -17.72 13.93
N ASP A 14 1.94 -18.76 13.81
CA ASP A 14 2.36 -20.00 13.11
C ASP A 14 2.60 -19.79 11.62
N LEU A 15 1.78 -18.99 10.93
CA LEU A 15 1.99 -18.64 9.53
C LEU A 15 3.14 -17.66 9.36
N LEU A 16 3.18 -16.58 10.14
CA LEU A 16 4.19 -15.54 10.01
C LEU A 16 5.60 -16.07 10.20
N LYS A 17 5.80 -17.09 11.04
CA LYS A 17 7.10 -17.75 11.24
C LYS A 17 7.63 -18.47 10.00
N THR A 18 6.75 -18.83 9.07
CA THR A 18 7.12 -19.50 7.82
C THR A 18 7.48 -18.52 6.70
N ILE A 19 7.32 -17.22 6.95
CA ILE A 19 7.56 -16.16 5.96
C ILE A 19 8.88 -15.45 6.30
N ASP A 20 9.95 -15.88 5.66
CA ASP A 20 11.25 -15.22 5.79
C ASP A 20 11.54 -14.26 4.64
N ASP A 21 10.82 -14.39 3.52
CA ASP A 21 10.94 -13.55 2.34
C ASP A 21 9.60 -13.48 1.56
N PRO A 22 9.45 -12.55 0.60
CA PRO A 22 8.28 -12.48 -0.26
C PRO A 22 8.06 -13.71 -1.15
N ALA A 23 9.09 -14.48 -1.46
CA ALA A 23 8.92 -15.73 -2.22
C ALA A 23 8.19 -16.79 -1.39
N ALA A 24 8.44 -16.85 -0.08
CA ALA A 24 7.66 -17.68 0.83
C ALA A 24 6.21 -17.22 0.93
N LEU A 25 5.97 -15.90 1.00
CA LEU A 25 4.62 -15.32 1.01
C LEU A 25 3.84 -15.70 -0.25
N ARG A 26 4.44 -15.62 -1.44
CA ARG A 26 3.80 -15.96 -2.72
C ARG A 26 3.39 -17.43 -2.85
N ARG A 27 3.93 -18.32 -2.02
CA ARG A 27 3.55 -19.74 -1.98
C ARG A 27 2.28 -20.02 -1.15
N LEU A 28 1.80 -19.04 -0.39
CA LEU A 28 0.58 -19.21 0.40
C LEU A 28 -0.67 -19.25 -0.50
N GLU A 29 -1.64 -20.06 -0.08
CA GLU A 29 -2.96 -20.02 -0.67
C GLU A 29 -3.72 -18.74 -0.27
N ARG A 30 -4.60 -18.27 -1.13
CA ARG A 30 -5.43 -17.07 -0.88
C ARG A 30 -6.10 -17.07 0.51
N ARG A 31 -6.67 -18.21 0.91
CA ARG A 31 -7.34 -18.36 2.22
C ARG A 31 -6.41 -18.18 3.44
N GLN A 32 -5.09 -18.25 3.25
CA GLN A 32 -4.10 -18.08 4.32
C GLN A 32 -3.68 -16.61 4.51
N LEU A 33 -4.00 -15.73 3.56
CA LEU A 33 -3.52 -14.35 3.58
C LEU A 33 -4.21 -13.50 4.66
N GLN A 34 -5.52 -13.70 4.91
CA GLN A 34 -6.18 -12.99 6.00
C GLN A 34 -5.69 -13.46 7.38
N PRO A 35 -5.57 -14.77 7.68
CA PRO A 35 -4.89 -15.22 8.90
C PRO A 35 -3.46 -14.66 9.06
N LEU A 36 -2.68 -14.58 7.97
CA LEU A 36 -1.36 -13.95 8.00
C LEU A 36 -1.44 -12.45 8.35
N ALA A 37 -2.42 -11.72 7.80
CA ALA A 37 -2.63 -10.31 8.13
C ALA A 37 -2.92 -10.11 9.61
N ASP A 38 -3.73 -10.99 10.22
CA ASP A 38 -4.04 -10.94 11.64
C ASP A 38 -2.79 -11.20 12.50
N GLU A 39 -1.99 -12.21 12.14
CA GLU A 39 -0.73 -12.51 12.83
C GLU A 39 0.29 -11.36 12.68
N LEU A 40 0.44 -10.81 11.46
CA LEU A 40 1.36 -9.72 11.18
C LEU A 40 0.96 -8.45 11.96
N ARG A 41 -0.33 -8.15 12.03
CA ARG A 41 -0.86 -7.03 12.81
C ARG A 41 -0.55 -7.18 14.30
N ALA A 42 -0.82 -8.37 14.86
CA ALA A 42 -0.52 -8.68 16.24
C ALA A 42 1.00 -8.58 16.54
N PHE A 43 1.84 -9.05 15.62
CA PHE A 43 3.29 -8.96 15.75
C PHE A 43 3.81 -7.53 15.69
N VAL A 44 3.26 -6.68 14.81
CA VAL A 44 3.57 -5.24 14.77
C VAL A 44 3.21 -4.57 16.08
N LEU A 45 2.02 -4.85 16.61
CA LEU A 45 1.55 -4.30 17.88
C LEU A 45 2.48 -4.70 19.04
N ASP A 46 2.81 -5.98 19.16
CA ASP A 46 3.72 -6.50 20.19
C ASP A 46 5.11 -5.87 20.07
N SER A 47 5.68 -5.81 18.88
CA SER A 47 6.98 -5.22 18.63
C SER A 47 7.04 -3.76 19.01
N VAL A 48 6.07 -2.94 18.54
CA VAL A 48 6.05 -1.48 18.80
C VAL A 48 5.75 -1.20 20.26
N SER A 49 4.96 -2.00 20.95
CA SER A 49 4.73 -1.86 22.39
C SER A 49 6.04 -1.90 23.19
N GLN A 50 7.02 -2.70 22.74
CA GLN A 50 8.31 -2.90 23.39
C GLN A 50 9.39 -1.89 22.94
N THR A 51 9.36 -1.45 21.70
CA THR A 51 10.40 -0.58 21.12
C THR A 51 9.99 0.88 21.05
N GLY A 52 8.68 1.15 21.02
CA GLY A 52 8.15 2.41 20.53
C GLY A 52 8.25 2.48 18.99
N GLY A 53 7.64 3.48 18.38
CA GLY A 53 7.69 3.70 16.94
C GLY A 53 6.34 4.12 16.37
N HIS A 54 6.24 4.17 15.04
CA HIS A 54 4.97 4.47 14.38
C HIS A 54 4.04 3.26 14.46
N LEU A 55 2.85 3.41 15.03
CA LEU A 55 1.92 2.29 15.20
C LEU A 55 0.71 2.37 14.28
N SER A 56 -0.09 3.44 14.41
CA SER A 56 -1.38 3.52 13.70
C SER A 56 -1.24 3.44 12.17
N SER A 57 -0.18 4.04 11.62
CA SER A 57 0.10 3.98 10.19
C SER A 57 0.49 2.57 9.73
N ASN A 58 1.26 1.83 10.54
CA ASN A 58 1.66 0.46 10.22
C ASN A 58 0.50 -0.53 10.30
N LEU A 59 -0.40 -0.36 11.28
CA LEU A 59 -1.61 -1.18 11.38
C LEU A 59 -2.56 -0.96 10.19
N GLY A 60 -2.56 0.25 9.61
CA GLY A 60 -3.36 0.60 8.44
C GLY A 60 -2.83 0.03 7.12
N THR A 61 -1.58 -0.43 7.04
CA THR A 61 -0.96 -0.88 5.78
C THR A 61 -0.65 -2.38 5.74
N VAL A 62 -1.13 -3.16 6.69
CA VAL A 62 -0.84 -4.60 6.79
C VAL A 62 -1.29 -5.34 5.54
N GLU A 63 -2.56 -5.25 5.18
CA GLU A 63 -3.14 -5.94 4.03
C GLU A 63 -2.54 -5.43 2.71
N LEU A 64 -2.36 -4.11 2.58
CA LEU A 64 -1.73 -3.51 1.41
C LEU A 64 -0.30 -4.03 1.22
N THR A 65 0.48 -4.15 2.30
CA THR A 65 1.85 -4.68 2.24
C THR A 65 1.87 -6.14 1.81
N ILE A 66 0.99 -6.97 2.37
CA ILE A 66 0.83 -8.38 1.96
C ILE A 66 0.47 -8.46 0.48
N ALA A 67 -0.53 -7.70 0.03
CA ALA A 67 -1.00 -7.73 -1.35
C ALA A 67 0.11 -7.32 -2.34
N LEU A 68 0.89 -6.29 -2.01
CA LEU A 68 2.01 -5.84 -2.84
C LEU A 68 3.08 -6.92 -2.99
N HIS A 69 3.55 -7.51 -1.90
CA HIS A 69 4.57 -8.56 -1.94
C HIS A 69 4.05 -9.89 -2.49
N TYR A 70 2.73 -10.12 -2.44
CA TYR A 70 2.10 -11.31 -3.00
C TYR A 70 1.97 -11.23 -4.53
N VAL A 71 1.66 -10.04 -5.07
CA VAL A 71 1.39 -9.84 -6.50
C VAL A 71 2.65 -9.48 -7.29
N PHE A 72 3.51 -8.63 -6.74
CA PHE A 72 4.71 -8.15 -7.42
C PHE A 72 5.94 -8.96 -7.04
N ASP A 73 6.83 -9.16 -8.03
CA ASP A 73 8.04 -9.96 -7.85
C ASP A 73 9.18 -9.13 -7.25
N THR A 74 8.99 -8.74 -5.97
CA THR A 74 10.02 -8.03 -5.22
C THR A 74 11.19 -8.95 -4.85
N PRO A 75 12.46 -8.47 -4.92
CA PRO A 75 12.90 -7.08 -5.10
C PRO A 75 13.10 -6.67 -6.57
N ALA A 76 12.82 -7.55 -7.57
CA ALA A 76 12.91 -7.18 -8.99
C ALA A 76 11.94 -6.02 -9.29
N ASP A 77 10.67 -6.18 -8.99
CA ASP A 77 9.71 -5.07 -8.91
C ASP A 77 10.04 -4.19 -7.69
N ARG A 78 10.02 -2.88 -7.85
CA ARG A 78 10.53 -1.93 -6.87
C ARG A 78 9.40 -1.17 -6.18
N ILE A 79 9.35 -1.25 -4.85
CA ILE A 79 8.40 -0.50 -4.03
C ILE A 79 9.12 0.66 -3.36
N VAL A 80 8.63 1.87 -3.60
CA VAL A 80 9.08 3.11 -2.95
C VAL A 80 7.98 3.58 -2.00
N TRP A 81 8.26 3.54 -0.72
CA TRP A 81 7.34 3.99 0.31
C TRP A 81 7.55 5.48 0.59
N ASP A 82 6.51 6.30 0.46
CA ASP A 82 6.58 7.71 0.80
C ASP A 82 6.70 7.90 2.32
N VAL A 83 7.58 8.78 2.77
CA VAL A 83 8.02 8.90 4.17
C VAL A 83 8.64 7.61 4.70
N GLY A 84 7.94 6.50 4.59
CA GLY A 84 8.41 5.19 5.02
C GLY A 84 8.11 4.84 6.48
N HIS A 85 7.33 5.64 7.18
CA HIS A 85 6.93 5.40 8.57
C HIS A 85 5.92 4.25 8.73
N GLN A 86 5.32 3.79 7.65
CA GLN A 86 4.32 2.71 7.57
C GLN A 86 4.90 1.37 7.12
N THR A 87 6.22 1.15 7.22
CA THR A 87 6.93 0.03 6.59
C THR A 87 7.35 -1.10 7.53
N TYR A 88 6.83 -1.18 8.74
CA TYR A 88 7.16 -2.29 9.63
C TYR A 88 6.64 -3.64 9.09
N PRO A 89 5.41 -3.75 8.55
CA PRO A 89 4.99 -4.95 7.83
C PRO A 89 5.94 -5.34 6.70
N HIS A 90 6.39 -4.36 5.91
CA HIS A 90 7.38 -4.58 4.85
C HIS A 90 8.70 -5.15 5.40
N LYS A 91 9.25 -4.58 6.47
CA LYS A 91 10.48 -5.10 7.11
C LYS A 91 10.31 -6.53 7.61
N ILE A 92 9.18 -6.82 8.23
CA ILE A 92 8.87 -8.16 8.78
C ILE A 92 8.80 -9.20 7.66
N LEU A 93 8.09 -8.90 6.56
CA LEU A 93 7.91 -9.81 5.43
C LEU A 93 9.15 -9.94 4.53
N THR A 94 10.16 -9.09 4.73
CA THR A 94 11.42 -9.06 3.97
C THR A 94 12.65 -9.44 4.80
N GLY A 95 12.49 -10.39 5.73
CA GLY A 95 13.58 -11.04 6.46
C GLY A 95 14.07 -10.32 7.71
N ARG A 96 13.39 -9.27 8.17
CA ARG A 96 13.82 -8.52 9.39
C ARG A 96 12.91 -8.76 10.59
N ARG A 97 12.03 -9.79 10.55
CA ARG A 97 11.12 -10.15 11.64
C ARG A 97 11.85 -10.31 12.97
N ASP A 98 12.91 -11.07 13.01
CA ASP A 98 13.63 -11.39 14.23
C ASP A 98 14.47 -10.22 14.77
N GLN A 99 14.68 -9.20 13.93
CA GLN A 99 15.38 -7.96 14.29
C GLN A 99 14.45 -6.86 14.81
N MET A 100 13.13 -7.05 14.80
CA MET A 100 12.17 -6.03 15.21
C MET A 100 12.35 -5.55 16.65
N SER A 101 12.92 -6.37 17.54
CA SER A 101 13.29 -5.96 18.91
C SER A 101 14.37 -4.87 18.96
N THR A 102 15.11 -4.65 17.87
CA THR A 102 16.16 -3.64 17.74
C THR A 102 15.70 -2.38 16.98
N LEU A 103 14.42 -2.30 16.65
CA LEU A 103 13.84 -1.20 15.86
C LEU A 103 14.15 0.16 16.50
N ARG A 104 14.70 1.10 15.72
CA ARG A 104 15.06 2.46 16.12
C ARG A 104 16.13 2.54 17.25
N GLN A 105 16.87 1.48 17.49
CA GLN A 105 17.96 1.46 18.47
C GLN A 105 19.32 1.63 17.78
N LEU A 106 20.31 2.10 18.52
CA LEU A 106 21.68 2.22 18.03
C LEU A 106 22.21 0.83 17.62
N GLY A 107 22.69 0.70 16.39
CA GLY A 107 23.12 -0.59 15.81
C GLY A 107 21.99 -1.54 15.41
N GLY A 108 20.73 -1.16 15.61
CA GLY A 108 19.56 -1.91 15.19
C GLY A 108 19.00 -1.44 13.84
N ILE A 109 17.81 -1.97 13.49
CA ILE A 109 17.14 -1.60 12.25
C ILE A 109 16.48 -0.21 12.33
N SER A 110 16.50 0.50 11.21
CA SER A 110 15.89 1.83 11.05
C SER A 110 14.37 1.78 11.15
N GLY A 111 13.76 2.87 11.62
CA GLY A 111 12.31 3.06 11.57
C GLY A 111 11.76 3.38 10.18
N PHE A 112 12.63 3.52 9.17
CA PHE A 112 12.31 3.83 7.78
C PHE A 112 13.05 2.86 6.85
N PRO A 113 12.64 2.70 5.59
CA PRO A 113 13.40 1.98 4.58
C PRO A 113 14.81 2.53 4.44
N ARG A 114 15.79 1.63 4.40
CA ARG A 114 17.20 1.97 4.30
C ARG A 114 17.96 0.98 3.41
N ARG A 115 18.47 1.44 2.28
CA ARG A 115 19.10 0.60 1.25
C ARG A 115 20.23 -0.31 1.75
N CYS A 116 20.94 0.09 2.79
CA CYS A 116 22.02 -0.73 3.36
C CYS A 116 21.51 -1.81 4.35
N GLU A 117 20.22 -1.85 4.67
CA GLU A 117 19.63 -2.88 5.51
C GLU A 117 19.10 -4.06 4.70
N SER A 118 18.57 -3.81 3.50
CA SER A 118 17.88 -4.82 2.70
C SER A 118 17.82 -4.43 1.22
N GLU A 119 17.94 -5.42 0.34
CA GLU A 119 17.70 -5.25 -1.10
C GLU A 119 16.26 -4.86 -1.44
N TYR A 120 15.31 -5.17 -0.56
CA TYR A 120 13.91 -4.79 -0.68
C TYR A 120 13.66 -3.31 -0.37
N ASP A 121 14.56 -2.64 0.32
CA ASP A 121 14.50 -1.20 0.58
C ASP A 121 15.09 -0.43 -0.61
N THR A 122 14.33 -0.31 -1.70
CA THR A 122 14.80 0.18 -2.99
C THR A 122 15.19 1.66 -2.99
N PHE A 123 14.65 2.44 -2.04
CA PHE A 123 14.93 3.87 -1.87
C PHE A 123 15.04 4.22 -0.38
N GLY A 124 16.03 5.01 -0.01
CA GLY A 124 16.15 5.55 1.35
C GLY A 124 15.16 6.68 1.57
N THR A 125 14.29 6.53 2.57
CA THR A 125 13.19 7.47 2.82
C THR A 125 13.30 8.12 4.19
N ALA A 126 12.46 9.03 4.50
CA ALA A 126 12.12 9.76 5.73
C ALA A 126 11.48 11.13 5.42
N HIS A 127 11.67 11.65 4.19
CA HIS A 127 10.98 12.84 3.70
C HIS A 127 9.70 12.47 2.97
N SER A 128 8.66 13.30 3.12
CA SER A 128 7.39 13.15 2.41
C SER A 128 7.52 13.54 0.94
N SER A 129 6.62 13.01 0.13
CA SER A 129 6.30 13.45 -1.24
C SER A 129 7.35 13.11 -2.31
N THR A 130 8.36 12.33 -1.98
CA THR A 130 9.48 11.97 -2.87
C THR A 130 9.26 10.68 -3.66
N SER A 131 8.27 9.86 -3.26
CA SER A 131 8.12 8.49 -3.76
C SER A 131 7.79 8.41 -5.24
N ILE A 132 6.93 9.29 -5.75
CA ILE A 132 6.49 9.27 -7.16
C ILE A 132 7.67 9.60 -8.08
N SER A 133 8.43 10.67 -7.79
CA SER A 133 9.64 11.03 -8.56
C SER A 133 10.67 9.90 -8.54
N ALA A 134 10.92 9.29 -7.38
CA ALA A 134 11.88 8.19 -7.25
C ALA A 134 11.42 6.95 -8.05
N ALA A 135 10.15 6.56 -7.95
CA ALA A 135 9.59 5.44 -8.70
C ALA A 135 9.60 5.73 -10.22
N LEU A 136 9.24 6.95 -10.64
CA LEU A 136 9.32 7.38 -12.04
C LEU A 136 10.73 7.22 -12.59
N GLY A 137 11.75 7.72 -11.88
CA GLY A 137 13.14 7.56 -12.28
C GLY A 137 13.56 6.10 -12.40
N MET A 138 13.11 5.23 -11.50
CA MET A 138 13.38 3.79 -11.56
C MET A 138 12.69 3.13 -12.76
N ALA A 139 11.45 3.50 -13.06
CA ALA A 139 10.68 2.97 -14.18
C ALA A 139 11.32 3.41 -15.53
N VAL A 140 11.70 4.67 -15.67
CA VAL A 140 12.42 5.19 -16.85
C VAL A 140 13.75 4.46 -17.03
N ALA A 141 14.52 4.28 -15.95
CA ALA A 141 15.80 3.57 -16.03
C ALA A 141 15.61 2.10 -16.45
N SER A 142 14.55 1.44 -15.97
CA SER A 142 14.23 0.06 -16.36
C SER A 142 13.83 -0.03 -17.83
N GLN A 143 13.00 0.88 -18.32
CA GLN A 143 12.62 0.95 -19.73
C GLN A 143 13.84 1.16 -20.65
N LEU A 144 14.73 2.09 -20.30
CA LEU A 144 15.95 2.34 -21.06
C LEU A 144 16.91 1.15 -21.10
N LYS A 145 16.87 0.29 -20.10
CA LYS A 145 17.68 -0.94 -20.01
C LYS A 145 16.98 -2.16 -20.61
N GLY A 146 15.72 -2.04 -21.05
CA GLY A 146 14.91 -3.17 -21.50
C GLY A 146 14.57 -4.17 -20.39
N GLU A 147 14.52 -3.71 -19.13
CA GLU A 147 14.15 -4.52 -17.97
C GLU A 147 12.64 -4.50 -17.78
N ASP A 148 12.01 -5.68 -17.75
CA ASP A 148 10.57 -5.84 -17.48
C ASP A 148 10.32 -5.90 -15.98
N ARG A 149 10.13 -4.73 -15.37
CA ARG A 149 9.84 -4.58 -13.95
C ARG A 149 8.95 -3.38 -13.66
N TYR A 150 8.12 -3.50 -12.65
CA TYR A 150 7.32 -2.41 -12.14
C TYR A 150 8.10 -1.54 -11.14
N ALA A 151 7.82 -0.22 -11.18
CA ALA A 151 8.12 0.70 -10.10
C ALA A 151 6.82 1.17 -9.45
N ILE A 152 6.73 1.03 -8.14
CA ILE A 152 5.50 1.25 -7.36
C ILE A 152 5.79 2.31 -6.32
N ALA A 153 5.08 3.43 -6.36
CA ALA A 153 5.09 4.46 -5.33
C ALA A 153 3.87 4.28 -4.41
N VAL A 154 4.09 4.17 -3.10
CA VAL A 154 3.01 4.17 -2.11
C VAL A 154 3.07 5.48 -1.35
N ILE A 155 2.09 6.36 -1.56
CA ILE A 155 2.04 7.71 -1.01
C ILE A 155 0.76 7.92 -0.20
N GLY A 156 0.87 8.57 0.96
CA GLY A 156 -0.30 8.94 1.78
C GLY A 156 -0.95 10.23 1.28
N ASP A 157 -2.24 10.39 1.61
CA ASP A 157 -3.05 11.57 1.28
C ASP A 157 -2.42 12.90 1.75
N GLY A 158 -1.82 12.92 2.93
CA GLY A 158 -1.09 14.08 3.43
C GLY A 158 0.15 14.43 2.61
N ALA A 159 0.96 13.44 2.23
CA ALA A 159 2.16 13.63 1.42
C ALA A 159 1.82 14.03 -0.04
N MET A 160 0.65 13.63 -0.52
CA MET A 160 0.15 13.98 -1.85
C MET A 160 -0.13 15.48 -2.01
N THR A 161 -0.24 16.24 -0.93
CA THR A 161 -0.54 17.69 -0.96
C THR A 161 0.66 18.56 -1.34
N ALA A 162 1.87 18.04 -1.37
CA ALA A 162 3.07 18.81 -1.67
C ALA A 162 3.27 19.05 -3.18
N GLY A 163 3.88 20.17 -3.53
CA GLY A 163 4.18 20.54 -4.92
C GLY A 163 5.02 19.48 -5.64
N GLU A 164 6.01 18.91 -4.96
CA GLU A 164 6.87 17.84 -5.52
C GLU A 164 6.07 16.62 -6.01
N ALA A 165 5.02 16.22 -5.27
CA ALA A 165 4.14 15.14 -5.71
C ALA A 165 3.36 15.52 -6.97
N PHE A 166 2.87 16.75 -7.08
CA PHE A 166 2.18 17.23 -8.28
C PHE A 166 3.12 17.36 -9.49
N GLU A 167 4.34 17.84 -9.29
CA GLU A 167 5.36 17.88 -10.34
C GLU A 167 5.69 16.48 -10.86
N ALA A 168 5.81 15.52 -9.95
CA ALA A 168 6.06 14.12 -10.30
C ALA A 168 4.90 13.51 -11.10
N LEU A 169 3.64 13.75 -10.70
CA LEU A 169 2.45 13.32 -11.46
C LEU A 169 2.43 13.94 -12.85
N ASN A 170 2.67 15.24 -12.95
CA ASN A 170 2.71 15.94 -14.24
C ASN A 170 3.77 15.36 -15.19
N ASN A 171 4.96 15.00 -14.66
CA ASN A 171 6.01 14.36 -15.46
C ASN A 171 5.68 12.91 -15.81
N ALA A 172 5.09 12.15 -14.89
CA ALA A 172 4.79 10.74 -15.11
C ALA A 172 3.65 10.55 -16.12
N GLY A 173 2.67 11.45 -16.13
CA GLY A 173 1.48 11.34 -16.97
C GLY A 173 1.73 11.42 -18.48
N VAL A 174 2.88 11.97 -18.92
CA VAL A 174 3.26 11.99 -20.34
C VAL A 174 4.05 10.76 -20.78
N CYS A 175 4.32 9.82 -19.88
CA CYS A 175 5.07 8.60 -20.16
C CYS A 175 4.11 7.44 -20.48
N GLU A 176 3.64 7.31 -21.73
CA GLU A 176 2.56 6.42 -22.14
C GLU A 176 2.81 4.92 -21.90
N ASP A 177 4.06 4.45 -21.97
CA ASP A 177 4.39 3.01 -21.90
C ASP A 177 5.19 2.63 -20.63
N ILE A 178 5.22 3.49 -19.61
CA ILE A 178 6.06 3.27 -18.44
C ILE A 178 5.38 2.33 -17.43
N PRO A 179 6.05 1.30 -16.89
CA PRO A 179 5.49 0.41 -15.87
C PRO A 179 5.54 1.08 -14.48
N LEU A 180 4.76 2.13 -14.29
CA LEU A 180 4.64 2.89 -13.06
C LEU A 180 3.26 2.70 -12.44
N LEU A 181 3.25 2.34 -11.15
CA LEU A 181 2.04 2.32 -10.33
C LEU A 181 2.18 3.31 -9.17
N VAL A 182 1.29 4.28 -9.10
CA VAL A 182 1.13 5.15 -7.93
C VAL A 182 -0.05 4.65 -7.10
N ILE A 183 0.17 4.36 -5.84
CA ILE A 183 -0.86 3.94 -4.89
C ILE A 183 -1.07 5.07 -3.89
N LEU A 184 -2.23 5.72 -3.96
CA LEU A 184 -2.69 6.63 -2.93
C LEU A 184 -3.28 5.83 -1.77
N ASN A 185 -2.58 5.84 -0.64
CA ASN A 185 -3.07 5.28 0.62
C ASN A 185 -3.83 6.39 1.38
N ASP A 186 -5.12 6.48 1.09
CA ASP A 186 -6.02 7.48 1.67
C ASP A 186 -6.62 6.96 2.98
N ASN A 187 -6.29 7.61 4.08
CA ASN A 187 -6.83 7.29 5.40
C ASN A 187 -7.49 8.50 6.08
N ASP A 188 -7.80 9.53 5.30
CA ASP A 188 -8.42 10.79 5.74
C ASP A 188 -7.70 11.42 6.94
N MET A 189 -6.37 11.18 7.04
CA MET A 189 -5.56 11.71 8.13
C MET A 189 -4.08 11.87 7.72
N SER A 190 -3.55 13.06 7.96
CA SER A 190 -2.11 13.28 8.13
C SER A 190 -1.67 12.88 9.56
N ILE A 191 -0.83 13.67 10.25
CA ILE A 191 -0.63 13.56 11.71
C ILE A 191 -1.86 14.13 12.43
N SER A 192 -2.47 15.15 11.86
CA SER A 192 -3.73 15.78 12.29
C SER A 192 -4.81 15.63 11.21
N PRO A 193 -6.07 16.00 11.50
CA PRO A 193 -7.10 16.04 10.47
C PRO A 193 -6.64 16.81 9.24
N PRO A 194 -6.88 16.33 8.04
CA PRO A 194 -6.33 16.88 6.81
C PRO A 194 -6.98 18.22 6.46
N VAL A 195 -6.21 19.08 5.80
CA VAL A 195 -6.65 20.40 5.37
C VAL A 195 -6.41 20.60 3.87
N GLY A 196 -7.15 21.53 3.27
CA GLY A 196 -6.91 21.96 1.89
C GLY A 196 -7.90 21.42 0.86
N ALA A 197 -7.72 21.88 -0.39
CA ALA A 197 -8.66 21.60 -1.47
C ALA A 197 -8.57 20.15 -1.96
N LEU A 198 -7.37 19.58 -2.00
CA LEU A 198 -7.16 18.18 -2.43
C LEU A 198 -7.91 17.22 -1.53
N ASN A 199 -7.84 17.40 -0.20
CA ASN A 199 -8.59 16.56 0.72
C ASN A 199 -10.10 16.64 0.49
N ARG A 200 -10.65 17.85 0.32
CA ARG A 200 -12.07 18.00 -0.02
C ARG A 200 -12.43 17.37 -1.35
N TYR A 201 -11.49 17.31 -2.29
CA TYR A 201 -11.66 16.60 -3.55
C TYR A 201 -11.69 15.09 -3.35
N LEU A 202 -10.74 14.51 -2.59
CA LEU A 202 -10.70 13.08 -2.26
C LEU A 202 -11.96 12.66 -1.49
N ALA A 203 -12.38 13.43 -0.47
CA ALA A 203 -13.62 13.18 0.27
C ALA A 203 -14.85 13.15 -0.64
N ARG A 204 -14.90 13.99 -1.70
CA ARG A 204 -15.99 13.95 -2.70
C ARG A 204 -15.93 12.69 -3.57
N LEU A 205 -14.76 12.22 -3.94
CA LEU A 205 -14.61 10.94 -4.65
C LEU A 205 -15.14 9.77 -3.80
N MET A 206 -14.94 9.82 -2.49
CA MET A 206 -15.41 8.79 -1.56
C MET A 206 -16.92 8.91 -1.23
N SER A 207 -17.47 10.11 -1.10
CA SER A 207 -18.85 10.35 -0.65
C SER A 207 -19.89 10.27 -1.75
N GLY A 208 -19.52 10.24 -3.02
CA GLY A 208 -20.42 10.36 -4.17
C GLY A 208 -20.95 9.02 -4.70
N LYS A 209 -21.86 9.11 -5.71
CA LYS A 209 -22.35 7.98 -6.51
C LYS A 209 -21.20 7.14 -7.13
N PHE A 210 -20.00 7.69 -7.19
CA PHE A 210 -18.76 7.06 -7.63
C PHE A 210 -18.41 5.82 -6.79
N TYR A 211 -18.35 5.95 -5.46
CA TYR A 211 -18.06 4.84 -4.56
C TYR A 211 -19.07 3.70 -4.68
N ALA A 212 -20.36 4.04 -4.76
CA ALA A 212 -21.43 3.05 -4.94
C ALA A 212 -21.39 2.36 -6.30
N THR A 213 -20.93 3.05 -7.35
CA THR A 213 -20.81 2.51 -8.71
C THR A 213 -19.55 1.67 -8.86
N ALA A 214 -18.41 2.14 -8.31
CA ALA A 214 -17.16 1.38 -8.29
C ALA A 214 -17.32 0.07 -7.48
N LYS A 215 -17.92 0.13 -6.28
CA LYS A 215 -18.20 -1.07 -5.47
C LYS A 215 -19.09 -2.08 -6.20
N LYS A 216 -20.15 -1.63 -6.88
CA LYS A 216 -21.03 -2.51 -7.70
C LYS A 216 -20.32 -3.02 -8.96
N GLY A 217 -19.41 -2.24 -9.54
CA GLY A 217 -18.58 -2.64 -10.69
C GLY A 217 -17.61 -3.76 -10.33
N VAL A 218 -16.86 -3.60 -9.25
CA VAL A 218 -15.92 -4.60 -8.73
C VAL A 218 -16.63 -5.89 -8.32
N GLU A 219 -17.77 -5.82 -7.62
CA GLU A 219 -18.56 -7.00 -7.27
C GLU A 219 -19.11 -7.75 -8.50
N ARG A 220 -19.44 -7.02 -9.57
CA ARG A 220 -19.94 -7.63 -10.82
C ARG A 220 -18.81 -8.28 -11.63
N VAL A 221 -17.62 -7.68 -11.63
CA VAL A 221 -16.42 -8.23 -12.29
C VAL A 221 -15.91 -9.49 -11.58
N LEU A 222 -15.95 -9.50 -10.24
CA LEU A 222 -15.55 -10.67 -9.44
C LEU A 222 -16.50 -11.88 -9.59
N ARG A 223 -17.78 -11.65 -9.91
CA ARG A 223 -18.77 -12.74 -10.06
C ARG A 223 -18.79 -13.43 -11.44
N HIS A 224 -18.25 -12.79 -12.49
CA HIS A 224 -18.31 -13.30 -13.86
C HIS A 224 -17.00 -12.95 -14.58
N ALA A 225 -15.99 -13.80 -14.47
CA ALA A 225 -14.72 -13.67 -15.16
C ALA A 225 -14.83 -14.17 -16.62
N PRO A 226 -15.02 -13.28 -17.61
CA PRO A 226 -14.70 -13.55 -19.00
C PRO A 226 -13.31 -12.99 -19.36
N PRO A 227 -12.67 -13.43 -20.45
CA PRO A 227 -11.31 -13.01 -20.79
C PRO A 227 -11.19 -11.49 -20.96
N MET A 228 -10.10 -10.97 -20.43
CA MET A 228 -9.78 -9.56 -20.09
C MET A 228 -10.03 -8.51 -21.22
N LEU A 229 -9.97 -8.90 -22.49
CA LEU A 229 -10.06 -7.95 -23.62
C LEU A 229 -11.49 -7.47 -23.89
N GLU A 230 -12.50 -8.33 -23.69
CA GLU A 230 -13.91 -7.96 -23.87
C GLU A 230 -14.46 -7.08 -22.74
N LEU A 231 -13.90 -7.23 -21.54
CA LEU A 231 -14.31 -6.45 -20.37
C LEU A 231 -13.80 -5.00 -20.44
N ALA A 232 -12.56 -4.81 -20.89
CA ALA A 232 -12.01 -3.48 -21.14
C ALA A 232 -12.81 -2.73 -22.21
N ARG A 233 -13.21 -3.43 -23.27
CA ARG A 233 -14.02 -2.86 -24.37
C ARG A 233 -15.45 -2.53 -23.93
N LYS A 234 -16.08 -3.36 -23.12
CA LYS A 234 -17.42 -3.09 -22.55
C LYS A 234 -17.43 -1.99 -21.50
N LEU A 235 -16.37 -1.84 -20.72
CA LEU A 235 -16.21 -0.71 -19.79
C LEU A 235 -16.02 0.61 -20.55
N GLU A 236 -15.27 0.60 -21.63
CA GLU A 236 -15.08 1.76 -22.50
C GLU A 236 -16.37 2.16 -23.24
N GLU A 237 -17.18 1.20 -23.69
CA GLU A 237 -18.47 1.46 -24.35
C GLU A 237 -19.57 1.92 -23.38
N HIS A 238 -19.57 1.44 -22.12
CA HIS A 238 -20.51 1.93 -21.08
C HIS A 238 -20.12 3.27 -20.50
N ALA A 239 -18.83 3.63 -20.50
CA ALA A 239 -18.34 4.95 -20.08
C ALA A 239 -18.68 6.04 -21.08
N LYS A 240 -18.78 5.72 -22.38
CA LYS A 240 -19.16 6.69 -23.42
C LYS A 240 -20.62 7.17 -23.34
N GLY A 241 -21.46 6.53 -22.54
CA GLY A 241 -22.88 6.93 -22.33
C GLY A 241 -23.16 7.73 -21.06
N MET A 242 -22.21 7.82 -20.12
CA MET A 242 -22.30 8.65 -18.93
C MET A 242 -21.11 9.60 -18.93
N VAL A 243 -21.35 10.88 -19.11
CA VAL A 243 -20.34 11.94 -18.92
C VAL A 243 -20.02 11.99 -17.41
N VAL A 244 -19.13 11.12 -16.98
CA VAL A 244 -18.51 11.22 -15.67
C VAL A 244 -17.31 12.15 -15.85
N PRO A 245 -17.22 13.27 -15.12
CA PRO A 245 -16.04 14.13 -15.19
C PRO A 245 -14.80 13.29 -14.87
N ALA A 246 -13.76 13.41 -15.71
CA ALA A 246 -12.47 12.81 -15.44
C ALA A 246 -11.96 13.21 -14.06
N THR A 247 -11.29 12.30 -13.37
CA THR A 247 -10.64 12.66 -12.11
C THR A 247 -9.42 13.56 -12.38
N LEU A 248 -8.97 14.30 -11.38
CA LEU A 248 -7.73 15.08 -11.47
C LEU A 248 -6.55 14.22 -11.95
N PHE A 249 -6.51 12.96 -11.56
CA PHE A 249 -5.44 12.04 -11.92
C PHE A 249 -5.51 11.60 -13.39
N GLU A 250 -6.72 11.45 -13.94
CA GLU A 250 -6.93 11.20 -15.37
C GLU A 250 -6.55 12.40 -16.22
N GLU A 251 -6.82 13.62 -15.75
CA GLU A 251 -6.36 14.85 -16.40
C GLU A 251 -4.82 14.97 -16.44
N PHE A 252 -4.11 14.36 -15.48
CA PHE A 252 -2.66 14.21 -15.52
C PHE A 252 -2.19 13.08 -16.44
N GLY A 253 -3.07 12.26 -17.02
CA GLY A 253 -2.70 11.17 -17.94
C GLY A 253 -2.58 9.79 -17.27
N PHE A 254 -3.00 9.65 -16.02
CA PHE A 254 -3.01 8.34 -15.35
C PHE A 254 -4.31 7.59 -15.64
N ASN A 255 -4.23 6.26 -15.71
CA ASN A 255 -5.40 5.41 -15.59
C ASN A 255 -5.80 5.31 -14.10
N TYR A 256 -6.90 5.95 -13.72
CA TYR A 256 -7.36 5.98 -12.34
C TYR A 256 -8.24 4.77 -12.01
N ILE A 257 -7.91 4.09 -10.90
CA ILE A 257 -8.61 2.90 -10.41
C ILE A 257 -8.95 3.12 -8.95
N GLY A 258 -10.19 2.92 -8.58
CA GLY A 258 -10.64 3.04 -7.19
C GLY A 258 -11.80 4.03 -7.01
N PRO A 259 -12.07 4.44 -5.74
CA PRO A 259 -11.42 3.95 -4.52
C PRO A 259 -11.80 2.50 -4.17
N ILE A 260 -10.85 1.76 -3.59
CA ILE A 260 -11.06 0.39 -3.10
C ILE A 260 -10.72 0.27 -1.62
N ASP A 261 -11.32 -0.70 -0.94
CA ASP A 261 -11.01 -0.99 0.47
C ASP A 261 -9.63 -1.63 0.60
N GLY A 262 -8.72 -0.95 1.30
CA GLY A 262 -7.34 -1.39 1.53
C GLY A 262 -7.21 -2.50 2.57
N HIS A 263 -8.29 -2.88 3.25
CA HIS A 263 -8.32 -3.98 4.22
C HIS A 263 -8.98 -5.23 3.64
N ASP A 264 -9.51 -5.17 2.42
CA ASP A 264 -10.10 -6.30 1.72
C ASP A 264 -9.10 -6.92 0.73
N LEU A 265 -8.40 -7.98 1.16
CA LEU A 265 -7.46 -8.73 0.33
C LEU A 265 -8.13 -9.38 -0.89
N ASP A 266 -9.43 -9.68 -0.82
CA ASP A 266 -10.17 -10.28 -1.93
C ASP A 266 -10.44 -9.26 -3.06
N SER A 267 -10.48 -7.98 -2.74
CA SER A 267 -10.54 -6.88 -3.70
C SER A 267 -9.15 -6.40 -4.13
N LEU A 268 -8.21 -6.25 -3.19
CA LEU A 268 -6.86 -5.72 -3.44
C LEU A 268 -6.05 -6.59 -4.42
N ILE A 269 -5.98 -7.90 -4.16
CA ILE A 269 -5.09 -8.77 -4.93
C ILE A 269 -5.53 -8.90 -6.38
N PRO A 270 -6.81 -9.17 -6.72
CA PRO A 270 -7.25 -9.20 -8.11
C PRO A 270 -7.06 -7.85 -8.81
N THR A 271 -7.29 -6.74 -8.10
CA THR A 271 -7.08 -5.40 -8.66
C THR A 271 -5.60 -5.19 -9.02
N LEU A 272 -4.67 -5.51 -8.13
CA LEU A 272 -3.24 -5.39 -8.39
C LEU A 272 -2.77 -6.34 -9.50
N GLN A 273 -3.31 -7.57 -9.55
CA GLN A 273 -3.03 -8.52 -10.64
C GLN A 273 -3.49 -7.99 -12.00
N ASN A 274 -4.67 -7.37 -12.06
CA ASN A 274 -5.17 -6.74 -13.28
C ASN A 274 -4.31 -5.54 -13.69
N ILE A 275 -3.92 -4.68 -12.73
CA ILE A 275 -3.04 -3.53 -12.99
C ILE A 275 -1.71 -3.98 -13.58
N ARG A 276 -1.14 -5.07 -13.11
CA ARG A 276 0.12 -5.62 -13.65
C ARG A 276 0.05 -5.99 -15.14
N GLY A 277 -1.15 -6.21 -15.67
CA GLY A 277 -1.38 -6.45 -17.10
C GLY A 277 -1.61 -5.20 -17.94
N LEU A 278 -1.71 -4.02 -17.32
CA LEU A 278 -1.97 -2.77 -18.01
C LEU A 278 -0.67 -2.06 -18.41
N ARG A 279 -0.76 -1.17 -19.41
CA ARG A 279 0.35 -0.33 -19.85
C ARG A 279 0.15 1.11 -19.42
N GLY A 280 1.24 1.86 -19.36
CA GLY A 280 1.25 3.28 -18.98
C GLY A 280 1.12 3.50 -17.47
N PRO A 281 1.13 4.77 -17.04
CA PRO A 281 1.08 5.11 -15.63
C PRO A 281 -0.30 4.81 -15.02
N GLN A 282 -0.31 4.01 -13.96
CA GLN A 282 -1.51 3.60 -13.24
C GLN A 282 -1.61 4.35 -11.91
N PHE A 283 -2.81 4.74 -11.52
CA PHE A 283 -3.08 5.37 -10.24
C PHE A 283 -4.16 4.59 -9.49
N LEU A 284 -3.76 3.92 -8.42
CA LEU A 284 -4.66 3.14 -7.57
C LEU A 284 -4.99 3.92 -6.30
N HIS A 285 -6.27 4.22 -6.08
CA HIS A 285 -6.77 4.85 -4.87
C HIS A 285 -7.25 3.78 -3.89
N VAL A 286 -6.54 3.63 -2.77
CA VAL A 286 -6.81 2.66 -1.71
C VAL A 286 -7.23 3.40 -0.45
N VAL A 287 -8.37 3.03 0.11
CA VAL A 287 -8.88 3.58 1.37
C VAL A 287 -8.48 2.67 2.51
N THR A 288 -7.79 3.22 3.50
CA THR A 288 -7.37 2.48 4.69
C THR A 288 -7.79 3.19 5.97
N LYS A 289 -7.64 2.50 7.09
CA LYS A 289 -7.92 3.07 8.41
C LYS A 289 -6.68 2.99 9.29
N LYS A 290 -6.21 4.13 9.79
CA LYS A 290 -5.14 4.15 10.79
C LYS A 290 -5.54 3.41 12.05
N GLY A 291 -4.64 2.57 12.55
CA GLY A 291 -4.91 1.79 13.76
C GLY A 291 -5.78 0.54 13.56
N GLN A 292 -6.08 0.18 12.31
CA GLN A 292 -6.94 -0.96 11.95
C GLN A 292 -6.67 -2.20 12.80
N GLY A 293 -7.72 -2.74 13.42
CA GLY A 293 -7.67 -3.94 14.25
C GLY A 293 -7.21 -3.72 15.68
N TYR A 294 -6.82 -2.50 16.07
CA TYR A 294 -6.52 -2.16 17.45
C TYR A 294 -7.39 -1.00 17.93
N LYS A 295 -8.44 -1.31 18.71
CA LYS A 295 -9.51 -0.37 19.09
C LYS A 295 -9.02 0.95 19.68
N LEU A 296 -7.94 0.93 20.48
CA LEU A 296 -7.40 2.15 21.09
C LEU A 296 -6.74 3.06 20.02
N ALA A 297 -6.01 2.49 19.08
CA ALA A 297 -5.41 3.26 17.98
C ALA A 297 -6.44 3.70 16.93
N GLU A 298 -7.53 2.96 16.77
CA GLU A 298 -8.66 3.39 15.93
C GLU A 298 -9.43 4.56 16.56
N ALA A 299 -9.55 4.59 17.89
CA ALA A 299 -10.24 5.66 18.62
C ALA A 299 -9.40 6.95 18.68
N ASP A 300 -8.07 6.84 18.79
CA ASP A 300 -7.16 7.98 18.82
C ASP A 300 -5.90 7.70 17.98
N PRO A 301 -6.01 7.79 16.66
CA PRO A 301 -4.88 7.52 15.77
C PRO A 301 -3.76 8.56 15.87
N VAL A 302 -4.02 9.73 16.43
CA VAL A 302 -3.02 10.78 16.69
C VAL A 302 -2.11 10.38 17.86
N LEU A 303 -2.69 9.98 18.97
CA LEU A 303 -1.96 9.48 20.14
C LEU A 303 -1.10 8.26 19.76
N TYR A 304 -1.67 7.37 18.96
CA TYR A 304 -1.00 6.14 18.50
C TYR A 304 -0.22 6.31 17.18
N HIS A 305 -0.03 7.53 16.70
CA HIS A 305 0.81 7.78 15.54
C HIS A 305 2.26 7.37 15.78
N GLY A 306 2.82 7.81 16.91
CA GLY A 306 4.20 7.51 17.29
C GLY A 306 4.36 7.31 18.80
N PRO A 307 3.72 6.30 19.39
CA PRO A 307 3.80 6.07 20.83
C PRO A 307 5.20 5.67 21.25
N GLY A 308 5.54 6.01 22.51
CA GLY A 308 6.65 5.39 23.19
C GLY A 308 6.37 3.91 23.48
N LYS A 309 7.14 3.32 24.40
CA LYS A 309 6.84 1.97 24.91
C LYS A 309 5.55 2.02 25.73
N PHE A 310 4.70 1.00 25.56
CA PHE A 310 3.42 0.89 26.27
C PHE A 310 3.08 -0.58 26.59
N ASN A 311 2.14 -0.80 27.53
CA ASN A 311 1.66 -2.11 27.95
C ASN A 311 0.25 -2.36 27.41
#